data_e4601376b2608c9aa1c8c6964e44e466
#
_entry.id   e4601376b2608c9aa1c8c6964e44e466
#
_cell.length_a   1.000
_cell.length_b   1.000
_cell.length_c   1.000
_cell.angle_alpha   90.00
_cell.angle_beta   90.00
_cell.angle_gamma   90.00
#
_symmetry.space_group_name_H-M   'P 1'
#
loop_
_entity.id
_entity.type
_entity.pdbx_description
1 polymer ?
#
loop_
_entity_poly.entity_id
_entity_poly.type
_entity_poly.pdbx_seq_one_letter_code
_entity_poly.pdbx_strand_id
1 'polypeptide(L)'
;MPNRKKVERSANYSYYSDLLWCTVPLIGMSWYYYGARPVLLLLAALLTAYLCDCALAPLHGTGYQSHEPSSECFAALIALLMPASISYPIVISAVIVAVLVKEAFGGEGHYPFHPAAVGVVVAGISWPQDVFSYPIPGTQLPLFGSVNTTLVEGMNATLRDGGLPSASTMNLLTGNVSAAIGTSAALVVMACGLFLLVRGRIKLSVVLPFFIFVIGLPWFFPNLNELPTFSLPWEYIRQRFYLEKYVVLSGTALFTGLFLICEPVTMPDRRMSRIIYGAALGIMTYV
;
A
#
# COMPACT_ATOMS: atom_id res chain seq x y z
N MET A 1 18.35 -0.59 31.46
CA MET A 1 17.68 -0.95 30.19
C MET A 1 16.22 -0.45 30.01
N PRO A 2 15.51 0.06 31.02
CA PRO A 2 14.14 0.57 30.83
C PRO A 2 14.03 1.79 29.89
N ASN A 3 15.08 2.57 29.74
CA ASN A 3 15.06 3.80 28.94
C ASN A 3 15.07 3.53 27.41
N ARG A 4 15.68 2.43 26.96
CA ARG A 4 15.76 2.07 25.53
C ARG A 4 14.40 1.64 24.98
N LYS A 5 13.67 0.77 25.70
CA LYS A 5 12.31 0.33 25.32
C LYS A 5 11.32 1.50 25.27
N LYS A 6 11.45 2.49 26.18
CA LYS A 6 10.60 3.68 26.17
C LYS A 6 10.86 4.59 24.97
N VAL A 7 12.13 4.72 24.55
CA VAL A 7 12.54 5.50 23.37
C VAL A 7 12.06 4.82 22.09
N GLU A 8 12.20 3.50 21.97
CA GLU A 8 11.74 2.71 20.82
C GLU A 8 10.20 2.81 20.66
N ARG A 9 9.44 2.64 21.75
CA ARG A 9 7.97 2.82 21.74
C ARG A 9 7.56 4.23 21.31
N SER A 10 8.23 5.27 21.78
CA SER A 10 7.95 6.64 21.38
C SER A 10 8.24 6.89 19.89
N ALA A 11 9.28 6.25 19.35
CA ALA A 11 9.63 6.35 17.94
C ALA A 11 8.58 5.64 17.04
N ASN A 12 8.13 4.46 17.45
CA ASN A 12 7.08 3.70 16.74
C ASN A 12 5.74 4.45 16.78
N TYR A 13 5.33 4.94 17.93
CA TYR A 13 4.11 5.75 18.05
C TYR A 13 4.13 6.94 17.07
N SER A 14 5.25 7.66 17.02
CA SER A 14 5.38 8.78 16.11
C SER A 14 5.36 8.38 14.64
N TYR A 15 5.88 7.19 14.29
CA TYR A 15 5.82 6.65 12.93
C TYR A 15 4.38 6.38 12.51
N TYR A 16 3.64 5.59 13.29
CA TYR A 16 2.25 5.25 12.99
C TYR A 16 1.33 6.46 12.98
N SER A 17 1.53 7.40 13.90
CA SER A 17 0.79 8.66 13.91
C SER A 17 1.03 9.49 12.66
N ASP A 18 2.29 9.69 12.24
CA ASP A 18 2.63 10.42 11.02
C ASP A 18 2.05 9.74 9.76
N LEU A 19 2.02 8.40 9.75
CA LEU A 19 1.45 7.63 8.65
C LEU A 19 -0.08 7.76 8.60
N LEU A 20 -0.76 7.72 9.74
CA LEU A 20 -2.20 7.98 9.83
C LEU A 20 -2.55 9.40 9.32
N TRP A 21 -1.74 10.41 9.59
CA TRP A 21 -1.94 11.74 9.02
C TRP A 21 -1.87 11.74 7.49
N CYS A 22 -1.03 10.91 6.89
CA CYS A 22 -0.95 10.76 5.43
C CYS A 22 -2.20 10.10 4.83
N THR A 23 -3.01 9.36 5.62
CA THR A 23 -4.25 8.78 5.11
C THR A 23 -5.29 9.85 4.76
N VAL A 24 -5.27 11.00 5.44
CA VAL A 24 -6.26 12.08 5.25
C VAL A 24 -6.25 12.63 3.81
N PRO A 25 -5.12 13.10 3.26
CA PRO A 25 -5.11 13.58 1.87
C PRO A 25 -5.37 12.47 0.85
N LEU A 26 -4.94 11.23 1.11
CA LEU A 26 -5.17 10.09 0.21
C LEU A 26 -6.66 9.74 0.13
N ILE A 27 -7.35 9.66 1.27
CA ILE A 27 -8.79 9.39 1.30
C ILE A 27 -9.59 10.59 0.74
N GLY A 28 -9.10 11.81 0.93
CA GLY A 28 -9.70 13.02 0.38
C GLY A 28 -9.75 13.01 -1.15
N MET A 29 -8.69 12.53 -1.81
CA MET A 29 -8.67 12.35 -3.26
C MET A 29 -9.67 11.29 -3.71
N SER A 30 -9.76 10.17 -3.00
CA SER A 30 -10.74 9.13 -3.32
C SER A 30 -12.18 9.58 -3.05
N TRP A 31 -12.40 10.40 -2.03
CA TRP A 31 -13.71 11.03 -1.81
C TRP A 31 -14.11 11.91 -2.99
N TYR A 32 -13.19 12.70 -3.51
CA TYR A 32 -13.45 13.55 -4.68
C TYR A 32 -13.90 12.72 -5.90
N TYR A 33 -13.27 11.57 -6.17
CA TYR A 33 -13.57 10.75 -7.36
C TYR A 33 -14.75 9.79 -7.17
N TYR A 34 -14.94 9.21 -5.97
CA TYR A 34 -15.87 8.11 -5.73
C TYR A 34 -16.98 8.41 -4.72
N GLY A 35 -17.00 9.63 -4.18
CA GLY A 35 -17.96 10.03 -3.14
C GLY A 35 -17.56 9.50 -1.76
N ALA A 36 -18.51 9.40 -0.83
CA ALA A 36 -18.24 9.14 0.57
C ALA A 36 -17.96 7.65 0.91
N ARG A 37 -18.17 6.71 -0.03
CA ARG A 37 -17.95 5.28 0.22
C ARG A 37 -16.53 4.95 0.68
N PRO A 38 -15.42 5.45 0.08
CA PRO A 38 -14.06 5.22 0.56
C PRO A 38 -13.84 5.66 2.01
N VAL A 39 -14.47 6.76 2.44
CA VAL A 39 -14.39 7.23 3.82
C VAL A 39 -15.05 6.24 4.77
N LEU A 40 -16.23 5.70 4.40
CA LEU A 40 -16.91 4.68 5.20
C LEU A 40 -16.14 3.37 5.25
N LEU A 41 -15.46 2.97 4.16
CA LEU A 41 -14.58 1.80 4.15
C LEU A 41 -13.41 1.98 5.12
N LEU A 42 -12.77 3.16 5.12
CA LEU A 42 -11.72 3.49 6.09
C LEU A 42 -12.24 3.47 7.52
N LEU A 43 -13.39 4.07 7.79
CA LEU A 43 -13.99 4.08 9.13
C LEU A 43 -14.34 2.66 9.59
N ALA A 44 -14.90 1.82 8.72
CA ALA A 44 -15.19 0.41 9.02
C ALA A 44 -13.91 -0.37 9.33
N ALA A 45 -12.83 -0.14 8.57
CA ALA A 45 -11.53 -0.75 8.83
C ALA A 45 -10.95 -0.35 10.20
N LEU A 46 -10.95 0.95 10.51
CA LEU A 46 -10.46 1.48 11.79
C LEU A 46 -11.28 0.96 12.98
N LEU A 47 -12.61 0.96 12.85
CA LEU A 47 -13.50 0.42 13.87
C LEU A 47 -13.25 -1.08 14.10
N THR A 48 -13.06 -1.84 13.04
CA THR A 48 -12.74 -3.27 13.13
C THR A 48 -11.43 -3.51 13.87
N ALA A 49 -10.36 -2.75 13.54
CA ALA A 49 -9.08 -2.86 14.23
C ALA A 49 -9.23 -2.57 15.73
N TYR A 50 -9.90 -1.48 16.07
CA TYR A 50 -10.17 -1.11 17.47
C TYR A 50 -10.96 -2.20 18.23
N LEU A 51 -12.01 -2.74 17.62
CA LEU A 51 -12.81 -3.82 18.24
C LEU A 51 -12.00 -5.10 18.41
N CYS A 52 -11.15 -5.47 17.45
CA CYS A 52 -10.25 -6.62 17.55
C CYS A 52 -9.24 -6.44 18.68
N ASP A 53 -8.58 -5.28 18.78
CA ASP A 53 -7.64 -5.01 19.86
C ASP A 53 -8.33 -5.04 21.23
N CYS A 54 -9.55 -4.49 21.36
CA CYS A 54 -10.34 -4.58 22.58
C CYS A 54 -10.70 -6.03 22.94
N ALA A 55 -11.05 -6.86 21.96
CA ALA A 55 -11.41 -8.25 22.16
C ALA A 55 -10.22 -9.14 22.54
N LEU A 56 -9.02 -8.82 22.04
CA LEU A 56 -7.79 -9.58 22.29
C LEU A 56 -7.03 -9.12 23.54
N ALA A 57 -7.23 -7.88 23.99
CA ALA A 57 -6.58 -7.33 25.19
C ALA A 57 -6.68 -8.23 26.45
N PRO A 58 -7.83 -8.86 26.75
CA PRO A 58 -7.94 -9.75 27.91
C PRO A 58 -7.07 -11.01 27.81
N LEU A 59 -6.79 -11.50 26.59
CA LEU A 59 -5.98 -12.71 26.37
C LEU A 59 -4.52 -12.49 26.77
N HIS A 60 -4.06 -11.25 26.74
CA HIS A 60 -2.69 -10.88 27.15
C HIS A 60 -2.58 -10.49 28.64
N GLY A 61 -3.68 -10.59 29.42
CA GLY A 61 -3.71 -10.25 30.83
C GLY A 61 -3.49 -8.76 31.13
N THR A 62 -3.52 -7.93 30.11
CA THR A 62 -3.41 -6.47 30.20
C THR A 62 -4.71 -5.84 29.73
N GLY A 63 -5.22 -4.82 30.46
CA GLY A 63 -6.32 -4.02 29.93
C GLY A 63 -5.90 -3.36 28.60
N TYR A 64 -6.88 -3.01 27.76
CA TYR A 64 -6.63 -2.24 26.53
C TYR A 64 -5.78 -1.01 26.87
N GLN A 65 -4.55 -0.97 26.39
CA GLN A 65 -3.66 0.16 26.51
C GLN A 65 -3.44 0.73 25.12
N SER A 66 -4.12 1.82 24.81
CA SER A 66 -3.93 2.58 23.56
C SER A 66 -2.56 3.26 23.52
N HIS A 67 -1.48 2.45 23.48
CA HIS A 67 -0.11 2.99 23.54
C HIS A 67 0.53 3.09 22.15
N GLU A 68 0.11 2.32 21.18
CA GLU A 68 0.58 2.39 19.79
C GLU A 68 -0.60 2.21 18.81
N PRO A 69 -0.88 3.17 17.92
CA PRO A 69 -1.95 3.05 16.92
C PRO A 69 -1.50 2.19 15.73
N SER A 70 -0.84 1.07 15.99
CA SER A 70 -0.31 0.19 14.93
C SER A 70 -1.42 -0.57 14.21
N SER A 71 -2.41 -1.10 14.94
CA SER A 71 -3.54 -1.82 14.33
C SER A 71 -4.41 -0.91 13.48
N GLU A 72 -4.69 0.30 13.96
CA GLU A 72 -5.41 1.32 13.19
C GLU A 72 -4.65 1.73 11.93
N CYS A 73 -3.32 1.84 12.04
CA CYS A 73 -2.46 2.14 10.90
C CYS A 73 -2.52 1.01 9.86
N PHE A 74 -2.42 -0.26 10.28
CA PHE A 74 -2.53 -1.40 9.37
C PHE A 74 -3.92 -1.49 8.72
N ALA A 75 -4.98 -1.22 9.47
CA ALA A 75 -6.34 -1.15 8.95
C ALA A 75 -6.49 -0.03 7.90
N ALA A 76 -5.92 1.14 8.16
CA ALA A 76 -5.92 2.24 7.21
C ALA A 76 -5.15 1.89 5.92
N LEU A 77 -3.98 1.26 6.03
CA LEU A 77 -3.21 0.79 4.87
C LEU A 77 -3.98 -0.26 4.06
N ILE A 78 -4.68 -1.20 4.71
CA ILE A 78 -5.54 -2.18 4.05
C ILE A 78 -6.64 -1.45 3.27
N ALA A 79 -7.37 -0.54 3.91
CA ALA A 79 -8.44 0.21 3.24
C ALA A 79 -7.92 1.02 2.04
N LEU A 80 -6.73 1.63 2.15
CA LEU A 80 -6.10 2.40 1.07
C LEU A 80 -5.63 1.51 -0.11
N LEU A 81 -5.30 0.24 0.13
CA LEU A 81 -4.90 -0.71 -0.91
C LEU A 81 -6.07 -1.43 -1.58
N MET A 82 -7.30 -1.25 -1.08
CA MET A 82 -8.50 -1.84 -1.65
C MET A 82 -9.17 -0.90 -2.68
N PRO A 83 -9.94 -1.43 -3.64
CA PRO A 83 -10.75 -0.63 -4.54
C PRO A 83 -11.91 0.05 -3.81
N ALA A 84 -12.35 1.22 -4.30
CA ALA A 84 -13.48 1.94 -3.71
C ALA A 84 -14.83 1.20 -3.83
N SER A 85 -14.93 0.27 -4.79
CA SER A 85 -16.11 -0.58 -5.04
C SER A 85 -16.22 -1.77 -4.10
N ILE A 86 -15.18 -2.10 -3.35
CA ILE A 86 -15.10 -3.32 -2.53
C ILE A 86 -16.26 -3.40 -1.51
N SER A 87 -16.66 -4.63 -1.18
CA SER A 87 -17.66 -4.85 -0.13
C SER A 87 -17.05 -4.73 1.27
N TYR A 88 -17.81 -4.17 2.21
CA TYR A 88 -17.37 -3.98 3.60
C TYR A 88 -16.88 -5.27 4.29
N PRO A 89 -17.57 -6.43 4.14
CA PRO A 89 -17.14 -7.68 4.77
C PRO A 89 -15.73 -8.12 4.36
N ILE A 90 -15.31 -7.84 3.11
CA ILE A 90 -13.96 -8.20 2.64
C ILE A 90 -12.91 -7.36 3.35
N VAL A 91 -13.12 -6.05 3.47
CA VAL A 91 -12.20 -5.17 4.21
C VAL A 91 -12.15 -5.55 5.69
N ILE A 92 -13.30 -5.80 6.30
CA ILE A 92 -13.41 -6.24 7.69
C ILE A 92 -12.62 -7.54 7.91
N SER A 93 -12.81 -8.55 7.05
CA SER A 93 -12.08 -9.83 7.16
C SER A 93 -10.57 -9.66 6.98
N ALA A 94 -10.13 -8.81 6.04
CA ALA A 94 -8.71 -8.51 5.84
C ALA A 94 -8.08 -7.85 7.06
N VAL A 95 -8.79 -6.93 7.71
CA VAL A 95 -8.33 -6.27 8.95
C VAL A 95 -8.28 -7.26 10.12
N ILE A 96 -9.30 -8.10 10.28
CA ILE A 96 -9.30 -9.15 11.33
C ILE A 96 -8.09 -10.06 11.16
N VAL A 97 -7.80 -10.52 9.95
CA VAL A 97 -6.62 -11.36 9.66
C VAL A 97 -5.32 -10.63 10.00
N ALA A 98 -5.20 -9.35 9.62
CA ALA A 98 -4.01 -8.55 9.92
C ALA A 98 -3.77 -8.43 11.43
N VAL A 99 -4.81 -8.12 12.21
CA VAL A 99 -4.70 -8.01 13.68
C VAL A 99 -4.41 -9.37 14.31
N LEU A 100 -5.07 -10.44 13.87
CA LEU A 100 -4.81 -11.80 14.36
C LEU A 100 -3.36 -12.24 14.09
N VAL A 101 -2.82 -11.96 12.90
CA VAL A 101 -1.43 -12.27 12.59
C VAL A 101 -0.48 -11.46 13.47
N LYS A 102 -0.73 -10.18 13.67
CA LYS A 102 0.05 -9.35 14.60
C LYS A 102 0.09 -9.98 16.00
N GLU A 103 -1.07 -10.35 16.55
CA GLU A 103 -1.17 -10.87 17.90
C GLU A 103 -0.64 -12.33 18.04
N ALA A 104 -0.83 -13.17 17.01
CA ALA A 104 -0.36 -14.56 17.01
C ALA A 104 1.18 -14.67 17.12
N PHE A 105 1.91 -13.68 16.61
CA PHE A 105 3.37 -13.64 16.71
C PHE A 105 3.90 -12.87 17.93
N GLY A 106 3.04 -12.44 18.85
CA GLY A 106 3.45 -11.83 20.13
C GLY A 106 3.10 -10.35 20.27
N GLY A 107 2.28 -9.80 19.39
CA GLY A 107 1.74 -8.44 19.48
C GLY A 107 2.75 -7.37 19.09
N GLU A 108 2.68 -6.23 19.77
CA GLU A 108 3.49 -5.05 19.45
C GLU A 108 5.00 -5.33 19.39
N GLY A 109 5.60 -5.03 18.23
CA GLY A 109 7.05 -5.12 18.03
C GLY A 109 7.63 -6.51 17.80
N HIS A 110 6.81 -7.56 17.63
CA HIS A 110 7.28 -8.95 17.54
C HIS A 110 6.84 -9.71 16.28
N TYR A 111 6.08 -9.10 15.38
CA TYR A 111 5.60 -9.76 14.16
C TYR A 111 6.67 -9.76 13.05
N PRO A 112 6.90 -10.91 12.38
CA PRO A 112 7.91 -11.03 11.32
C PRO A 112 7.42 -10.56 9.95
N PHE A 113 6.11 -10.50 9.73
CA PHE A 113 5.47 -10.08 8.47
C PHE A 113 4.68 -8.80 8.69
N HIS A 114 4.65 -7.95 7.68
CA HIS A 114 3.85 -6.73 7.73
C HIS A 114 2.35 -7.08 7.78
N PRO A 115 1.63 -6.81 8.89
CA PRO A 115 0.26 -7.30 9.07
C PRO A 115 -0.70 -6.83 7.99
N ALA A 116 -0.60 -5.55 7.56
CA ALA A 116 -1.44 -5.04 6.48
C ALA A 116 -1.19 -5.77 5.16
N ALA A 117 0.06 -6.12 4.84
CA ALA A 117 0.36 -6.88 3.63
C ALA A 117 -0.28 -8.27 3.67
N VAL A 118 -0.22 -8.95 4.81
CA VAL A 118 -0.87 -10.26 4.98
C VAL A 118 -2.39 -10.15 4.80
N GLY A 119 -3.02 -9.13 5.40
CA GLY A 119 -4.47 -8.90 5.24
C GLY A 119 -4.88 -8.69 3.78
N VAL A 120 -4.12 -7.87 3.04
CA VAL A 120 -4.37 -7.62 1.60
C VAL A 120 -4.15 -8.88 0.77
N VAL A 121 -3.09 -9.65 1.03
CA VAL A 121 -2.80 -10.91 0.32
C VAL A 121 -3.91 -11.93 0.55
N VAL A 122 -4.36 -12.12 1.79
CA VAL A 122 -5.46 -13.04 2.10
C VAL A 122 -6.76 -12.62 1.40
N ALA A 123 -7.09 -11.33 1.40
CA ALA A 123 -8.25 -10.83 0.66
C ALA A 123 -8.10 -11.03 -0.85
N GLY A 124 -6.92 -10.76 -1.42
CA GLY A 124 -6.63 -10.93 -2.84
C GLY A 124 -6.69 -12.38 -3.32
N ILE A 125 -6.31 -13.33 -2.46
CA ILE A 125 -6.45 -14.78 -2.77
C ILE A 125 -7.90 -15.23 -2.63
N SER A 126 -8.63 -14.75 -1.61
CA SER A 126 -10.00 -15.18 -1.32
C SER A 126 -11.04 -14.56 -2.25
N TRP A 127 -10.86 -13.30 -2.64
CA TRP A 127 -11.78 -12.52 -3.49
C TRP A 127 -11.03 -11.74 -4.58
N PRO A 128 -10.32 -12.43 -5.50
CA PRO A 128 -9.47 -11.77 -6.49
C PRO A 128 -10.23 -10.81 -7.41
N GLN A 129 -11.44 -11.17 -7.81
CA GLN A 129 -12.26 -10.32 -8.68
C GLN A 129 -12.68 -9.01 -8.00
N ASP A 130 -13.02 -9.06 -6.71
CA ASP A 130 -13.42 -7.86 -5.96
C ASP A 130 -12.23 -6.96 -5.60
N VAL A 131 -11.05 -7.55 -5.33
CA VAL A 131 -9.85 -6.83 -4.89
C VAL A 131 -9.09 -6.20 -6.07
N PHE A 132 -9.07 -6.83 -7.24
CA PHE A 132 -8.29 -6.37 -8.40
C PHE A 132 -9.14 -5.71 -9.49
N SER A 133 -10.42 -5.46 -9.24
CA SER A 133 -11.32 -4.71 -10.14
C SER A 133 -11.66 -3.35 -9.57
N TYR A 134 -11.43 -2.32 -10.36
CA TYR A 134 -11.52 -0.93 -9.91
C TYR A 134 -12.65 -0.19 -10.62
N PRO A 135 -13.38 0.69 -9.91
CA PRO A 135 -14.39 1.55 -10.54
C PRO A 135 -13.72 2.63 -11.39
N ILE A 136 -14.42 3.08 -12.42
CA ILE A 136 -13.97 4.20 -13.24
C ILE A 136 -14.02 5.49 -12.41
N PRO A 137 -12.95 6.31 -12.40
CA PRO A 137 -12.92 7.56 -11.65
C PRO A 137 -14.04 8.52 -12.11
N GLY A 138 -14.58 9.28 -11.16
CA GLY A 138 -15.74 10.15 -11.38
C GLY A 138 -17.09 9.46 -11.18
N THR A 139 -17.11 8.17 -10.93
CA THR A 139 -18.35 7.44 -10.63
C THR A 139 -18.72 7.59 -9.15
N GLN A 140 -19.88 8.20 -8.87
CA GLN A 140 -20.39 8.28 -7.51
C GLN A 140 -20.90 6.91 -7.06
N LEU A 141 -20.25 6.34 -6.06
CA LEU A 141 -20.59 5.02 -5.55
C LEU A 141 -21.66 5.09 -4.44
N PRO A 142 -22.60 4.13 -4.39
CA PRO A 142 -23.59 4.06 -3.31
C PRO A 142 -22.89 3.80 -1.98
N LEU A 143 -23.36 4.41 -0.91
CA LEU A 143 -22.79 4.27 0.43
C LEU A 143 -22.88 2.81 0.93
N PHE A 144 -24.02 2.16 0.70
CA PHE A 144 -24.30 0.79 1.09
C PHE A 144 -24.86 -0.02 -0.08
N GLY A 145 -24.75 -1.33 0.01
CA GLY A 145 -25.27 -2.26 -0.99
C GLY A 145 -24.29 -2.59 -2.13
N SER A 146 -24.79 -3.30 -3.13
CA SER A 146 -24.02 -3.72 -4.29
C SER A 146 -23.66 -2.54 -5.20
N VAL A 147 -22.44 -2.54 -5.70
CA VAL A 147 -21.96 -1.53 -6.64
C VAL A 147 -22.26 -2.00 -8.06
N ASN A 148 -23.31 -1.44 -8.69
CA ASN A 148 -23.69 -1.73 -10.06
C ASN A 148 -23.03 -0.74 -11.03
N THR A 149 -21.69 -0.75 -11.09
CA THR A 149 -20.91 0.10 -12.00
C THR A 149 -19.96 -0.77 -12.82
N THR A 150 -19.53 -0.26 -13.96
CA THR A 150 -18.51 -0.92 -14.76
C THR A 150 -17.19 -0.94 -13.97
N LEU A 151 -16.71 -2.13 -13.68
CA LEU A 151 -15.40 -2.36 -13.08
C LEU A 151 -14.40 -2.67 -14.21
N VAL A 152 -13.19 -2.16 -14.05
CA VAL A 152 -12.08 -2.40 -14.97
C VAL A 152 -10.89 -2.95 -14.22
N GLU A 153 -10.09 -3.74 -14.93
CA GLU A 153 -8.81 -4.20 -14.38
C GLU A 153 -7.86 -3.03 -14.18
N GLY A 154 -7.02 -3.11 -13.17
CA GLY A 154 -6.02 -2.07 -12.89
C GLY A 154 -4.93 -1.99 -13.95
N MET A 155 -4.25 -0.86 -14.04
CA MET A 155 -3.11 -0.66 -14.95
C MET A 155 -2.01 -1.72 -14.79
N ASN A 156 -1.82 -2.24 -13.59
CA ASN A 156 -0.84 -3.30 -13.33
C ASN A 156 -1.18 -4.61 -14.04
N ALA A 157 -2.46 -4.94 -14.22
CA ALA A 157 -2.87 -6.11 -15.00
C ALA A 157 -2.49 -5.93 -16.48
N THR A 158 -2.79 -4.77 -17.06
CA THR A 158 -2.37 -4.44 -18.44
C THR A 158 -0.86 -4.53 -18.63
N LEU A 159 -0.07 -4.01 -17.67
CA LEU A 159 1.40 -4.06 -17.71
C LEU A 159 1.92 -5.50 -17.61
N ARG A 160 1.31 -6.32 -16.74
CA ARG A 160 1.66 -7.74 -16.58
C ARG A 160 1.41 -8.52 -17.87
N ASP A 161 0.33 -8.20 -18.57
CA ASP A 161 -0.04 -8.84 -19.85
C ASP A 161 0.75 -8.28 -21.05
N GLY A 162 1.76 -7.43 -20.80
CA GLY A 162 2.65 -6.86 -21.81
C GLY A 162 2.03 -5.73 -22.63
N GLY A 163 0.91 -5.15 -22.18
CA GLY A 163 0.28 -4.00 -22.80
C GLY A 163 0.73 -2.69 -22.18
N LEU A 164 0.56 -1.57 -22.90
CA LEU A 164 0.75 -0.22 -22.36
C LEU A 164 -0.62 0.42 -22.10
N PRO A 165 -0.90 0.86 -20.85
CA PRO A 165 -2.11 1.62 -20.57
C PRO A 165 -2.18 2.93 -21.36
N SER A 166 -3.39 3.41 -21.66
CA SER A 166 -3.59 4.64 -22.44
C SER A 166 -3.72 5.91 -21.60
N ALA A 167 -3.47 5.85 -20.28
CA ALA A 167 -3.65 6.97 -19.37
C ALA A 167 -2.63 8.08 -19.62
N SER A 168 -3.08 9.34 -19.62
CA SER A 168 -2.17 10.49 -19.69
C SER A 168 -1.36 10.66 -18.40
N THR A 169 -0.19 11.28 -18.48
CA THR A 169 0.64 11.55 -17.31
C THR A 169 -0.10 12.43 -16.27
N MET A 170 -0.91 13.39 -16.73
CA MET A 170 -1.70 14.23 -15.85
C MET A 170 -2.76 13.42 -15.09
N ASN A 171 -3.42 12.48 -15.74
CA ASN A 171 -4.40 11.60 -15.08
C ASN A 171 -3.74 10.73 -14.00
N LEU A 172 -2.53 10.21 -14.25
CA LEU A 172 -1.75 9.44 -13.28
C LEU A 172 -1.36 10.30 -12.06
N LEU A 173 -0.94 11.53 -12.28
CA LEU A 173 -0.55 12.45 -11.20
C LEU A 173 -1.74 12.90 -10.37
N THR A 174 -2.86 13.24 -11.02
CA THR A 174 -4.06 13.75 -10.35
C THR A 174 -4.96 12.66 -9.77
N GLY A 175 -4.79 11.40 -10.19
CA GLY A 175 -5.59 10.28 -9.69
C GLY A 175 -6.84 9.97 -10.51
N ASN A 176 -6.98 10.55 -11.70
CA ASN A 176 -8.08 10.24 -12.61
C ASN A 176 -7.81 8.92 -13.36
N VAL A 177 -7.61 7.85 -12.60
CA VAL A 177 -7.30 6.49 -13.07
C VAL A 177 -7.95 5.45 -12.17
N SER A 178 -8.31 4.31 -12.77
CA SER A 178 -8.88 3.19 -12.03
C SER A 178 -7.78 2.47 -11.25
N ALA A 179 -7.75 2.70 -9.95
CA ALA A 179 -6.75 2.16 -9.03
C ALA A 179 -7.31 2.03 -7.60
N ALA A 180 -6.53 1.48 -6.67
CA ALA A 180 -6.91 1.40 -5.27
C ALA A 180 -7.01 2.81 -4.64
N ILE A 181 -7.79 2.90 -3.57
CA ILE A 181 -8.13 4.16 -2.88
C ILE A 181 -6.90 5.04 -2.61
N GLY A 182 -5.83 4.48 -2.05
CA GLY A 182 -4.64 5.23 -1.66
C GLY A 182 -3.57 5.35 -2.75
N THR A 183 -3.73 4.67 -3.88
CA THR A 183 -2.69 4.59 -4.92
C THR A 183 -3.03 5.37 -6.19
N SER A 184 -4.25 5.86 -6.33
CA SER A 184 -4.74 6.52 -7.53
C SER A 184 -3.97 7.80 -7.87
N ALA A 185 -3.75 8.69 -6.90
CA ALA A 185 -3.13 10.00 -7.10
C ALA A 185 -1.63 9.99 -6.79
N ALA A 186 -0.79 9.70 -7.78
CA ALA A 186 0.66 9.61 -7.59
C ALA A 186 1.28 10.88 -6.99
N LEU A 187 0.77 12.07 -7.34
CA LEU A 187 1.24 13.35 -6.78
C LEU A 187 1.03 13.40 -5.25
N VAL A 188 -0.14 12.97 -4.76
CA VAL A 188 -0.45 12.99 -3.33
C VAL A 188 0.36 11.94 -2.59
N VAL A 189 0.55 10.75 -3.18
CA VAL A 189 1.43 9.70 -2.63
C VAL A 189 2.87 10.22 -2.50
N MET A 190 3.41 10.89 -3.52
CA MET A 190 4.74 11.50 -3.47
C MET A 190 4.84 12.62 -2.42
N ALA A 191 3.82 13.48 -2.31
CA ALA A 191 3.79 14.54 -1.30
C ALA A 191 3.78 13.97 0.13
N CYS A 192 2.98 12.94 0.38
CA CYS A 192 2.98 12.22 1.66
C CYS A 192 4.33 11.52 1.92
N GLY A 193 4.92 10.91 0.89
CA GLY A 193 6.27 10.31 0.99
C GLY A 193 7.34 11.35 1.33
N LEU A 194 7.29 12.52 0.73
CA LEU A 194 8.19 13.63 1.06
C LEU A 194 7.99 14.10 2.51
N PHE A 195 6.73 14.22 2.96
CA PHE A 195 6.43 14.54 4.36
C PHE A 195 7.05 13.50 5.31
N LEU A 196 6.86 12.20 5.05
CA LEU A 196 7.43 11.13 5.87
C LEU A 196 8.98 11.12 5.81
N LEU A 197 9.58 11.48 4.66
CA LEU A 197 11.02 11.61 4.51
C LEU A 197 11.57 12.74 5.38
N VAL A 198 10.95 13.93 5.32
CA VAL A 198 11.34 15.10 6.15
C VAL A 198 11.18 14.80 7.63
N ARG A 199 10.14 14.04 8.00
CA ARG A 199 9.93 13.57 9.37
C ARG A 199 10.92 12.46 9.80
N GLY A 200 11.78 11.99 8.89
CA GLY A 200 12.77 10.94 9.16
C GLY A 200 12.17 9.53 9.35
N ARG A 201 10.94 9.31 8.87
CA ARG A 201 10.24 8.01 8.96
C ARG A 201 10.68 7.06 7.86
N ILE A 202 11.07 7.58 6.72
CA ILE A 202 11.57 6.81 5.57
C ILE A 202 13.07 6.58 5.71
N LYS A 203 13.49 5.32 5.56
CA LYS A 203 14.90 4.94 5.54
C LYS A 203 15.39 4.76 4.10
N LEU A 204 16.13 5.74 3.60
CA LEU A 204 16.67 5.72 2.23
C LEU A 204 17.50 4.46 1.91
N SER A 205 18.10 3.83 2.94
CA SER A 205 18.84 2.56 2.79
C SER A 205 17.98 1.37 2.37
N VAL A 206 16.63 1.46 2.51
CA VAL A 206 15.67 0.45 2.03
C VAL A 206 15.01 0.92 0.73
N VAL A 207 14.55 2.17 0.72
CA VAL A 207 13.74 2.72 -0.36
C VAL A 207 14.54 2.89 -1.65
N LEU A 208 15.79 3.35 -1.57
CA LEU A 208 16.63 3.52 -2.77
C LEU A 208 16.91 2.19 -3.49
N PRO A 209 17.39 1.12 -2.82
CA PRO A 209 17.55 -0.17 -3.48
C PRO A 209 16.24 -0.71 -4.06
N PHE A 210 15.11 -0.56 -3.36
CA PHE A 210 13.80 -0.96 -3.87
C PHE A 210 13.49 -0.29 -5.22
N PHE A 211 13.55 1.05 -5.29
CA PHE A 211 13.26 1.76 -6.54
C PHE A 211 14.29 1.52 -7.64
N ILE A 212 15.56 1.31 -7.29
CA ILE A 212 16.60 0.93 -8.28
C ILE A 212 16.21 -0.36 -9.01
N PHE A 213 15.70 -1.36 -8.30
CA PHE A 213 15.27 -2.62 -8.93
C PHE A 213 13.89 -2.52 -9.58
N VAL A 214 12.92 -1.81 -8.99
CA VAL A 214 11.59 -1.59 -9.58
C VAL A 214 11.68 -0.84 -10.92
N ILE A 215 12.60 0.10 -11.06
CA ILE A 215 12.84 0.84 -12.30
C ILE A 215 13.84 0.09 -13.20
N GLY A 216 14.93 -0.42 -12.63
CA GLY A 216 16.00 -1.04 -13.41
C GLY A 216 15.59 -2.31 -14.12
N LEU A 217 14.83 -3.20 -13.46
CA LEU A 217 14.46 -4.49 -14.08
C LEU A 217 13.56 -4.32 -15.31
N PRO A 218 12.47 -3.54 -15.29
CA PRO A 218 11.67 -3.30 -16.50
C PRO A 218 12.45 -2.56 -17.59
N TRP A 219 13.43 -1.72 -17.20
CA TRP A 219 14.31 -1.06 -18.17
C TRP A 219 15.19 -2.05 -18.92
N PHE A 220 15.79 -3.01 -18.22
CA PHE A 220 16.67 -4.02 -18.85
C PHE A 220 15.86 -5.17 -19.47
N PHE A 221 14.76 -5.56 -18.89
CA PHE A 221 13.91 -6.69 -19.30
C PHE A 221 12.46 -6.21 -19.47
N PRO A 222 12.14 -5.43 -20.51
CA PRO A 222 10.78 -4.92 -20.70
C PRO A 222 9.82 -6.06 -21.03
N ASN A 223 8.75 -6.19 -20.26
CA ASN A 223 7.64 -7.08 -20.58
C ASN A 223 6.61 -6.33 -21.45
N LEU A 224 6.89 -6.24 -22.74
CA LEU A 224 6.01 -5.60 -23.72
C LEU A 224 5.85 -6.49 -24.95
N ASN A 225 4.60 -6.76 -25.33
CA ASN A 225 4.26 -7.61 -26.48
C ASN A 225 4.77 -7.04 -27.81
N GLU A 226 4.99 -5.72 -27.87
CA GLU A 226 5.50 -5.02 -29.04
C GLU A 226 7.03 -5.08 -29.20
N LEU A 227 7.73 -5.56 -28.17
CA LEU A 227 9.19 -5.60 -28.19
C LEU A 227 9.70 -7.04 -28.35
N PRO A 228 10.81 -7.24 -29.03
CA PRO A 228 11.47 -8.55 -29.08
C PRO A 228 11.94 -8.92 -27.66
N THR A 229 11.83 -10.21 -27.33
CA THR A 229 12.21 -10.77 -26.01
C THR A 229 13.64 -10.41 -25.58
N PHE A 230 14.51 -10.10 -26.54
CA PHE A 230 15.88 -9.66 -26.29
C PHE A 230 16.14 -8.39 -27.09
N SER A 231 16.16 -7.26 -26.41
CA SER A 231 16.52 -5.94 -27.00
C SER A 231 17.55 -5.24 -26.12
N LEU A 232 18.49 -4.54 -26.75
CA LEU A 232 19.51 -3.81 -26.00
C LEU A 232 18.91 -2.61 -25.25
N PRO A 233 19.45 -2.21 -24.09
CA PRO A 233 18.87 -1.15 -23.25
C PRO A 233 18.70 0.21 -23.93
N TRP A 234 19.47 0.48 -24.99
CA TRP A 234 19.40 1.71 -25.81
C TRP A 234 18.50 1.60 -27.04
N GLU A 235 17.95 0.40 -27.29
CA GLU A 235 16.93 0.22 -28.31
C GLU A 235 15.54 0.48 -27.70
N TYR A 236 14.64 0.98 -28.52
CA TYR A 236 13.26 1.26 -28.12
C TYR A 236 13.12 2.16 -26.88
N ILE A 237 14.03 3.15 -26.71
CA ILE A 237 14.09 4.05 -25.56
C ILE A 237 12.72 4.69 -25.26
N ARG A 238 11.99 5.09 -26.30
CA ARG A 238 10.68 5.72 -26.14
C ARG A 238 9.67 4.79 -25.46
N GLN A 239 9.58 3.52 -25.90
CA GLN A 239 8.67 2.52 -25.32
C GLN A 239 9.06 2.19 -23.87
N ARG A 240 10.37 2.09 -23.60
CA ARG A 240 10.89 1.88 -22.24
C ARG A 240 10.54 3.05 -21.30
N PHE A 241 10.67 4.29 -21.73
CA PHE A 241 10.22 5.44 -20.94
C PHE A 241 8.71 5.45 -20.68
N TYR A 242 7.90 5.02 -21.66
CA TYR A 242 6.48 4.88 -21.44
C TYR A 242 6.15 3.77 -20.43
N LEU A 243 6.83 2.64 -20.50
CA LEU A 243 6.72 1.55 -19.52
C LEU A 243 7.05 2.04 -18.12
N GLU A 244 8.24 2.67 -17.95
CA GLU A 244 8.70 3.20 -16.66
C GLU A 244 7.73 4.23 -16.06
N LYS A 245 7.22 5.10 -16.90
CA LYS A 245 6.19 6.05 -16.47
C LYS A 245 5.02 5.35 -15.79
N TYR A 246 4.52 4.26 -16.38
CA TYR A 246 3.39 3.52 -15.81
C TYR A 246 3.80 2.69 -14.59
N VAL A 247 4.95 2.03 -14.61
CA VAL A 247 5.47 1.25 -13.47
C VAL A 247 5.60 2.15 -12.23
N VAL A 248 6.15 3.34 -12.38
CA VAL A 248 6.35 4.27 -11.26
C VAL A 248 5.03 4.98 -10.89
N LEU A 249 4.31 5.54 -11.86
CA LEU A 249 3.16 6.41 -11.60
C LEU A 249 1.83 5.67 -11.46
N SER A 250 1.78 4.33 -11.64
CA SER A 250 0.58 3.54 -11.31
C SER A 250 0.21 3.61 -9.81
N GLY A 251 1.09 4.17 -9.00
CA GLY A 251 0.89 4.45 -7.58
C GLY A 251 1.18 3.26 -6.66
N THR A 252 0.99 2.02 -7.11
CA THR A 252 1.17 0.84 -6.25
C THR A 252 2.62 0.68 -5.80
N ALA A 253 3.59 0.81 -6.73
CA ALA A 253 5.01 0.74 -6.40
C ALA A 253 5.45 1.91 -5.51
N LEU A 254 4.97 3.13 -5.79
CA LEU A 254 5.21 4.30 -4.95
C LEU A 254 4.64 4.11 -3.54
N PHE A 255 3.40 3.66 -3.44
CA PHE A 255 2.74 3.44 -2.17
C PHE A 255 3.47 2.38 -1.34
N THR A 256 3.78 1.23 -1.94
CA THR A 256 4.53 0.15 -1.28
C THR A 256 5.90 0.65 -0.82
N GLY A 257 6.66 1.32 -1.70
CA GLY A 257 8.00 1.82 -1.43
C GLY A 257 8.08 2.89 -0.34
N LEU A 258 7.02 3.68 -0.14
CA LEU A 258 7.01 4.79 0.81
C LEU A 258 6.29 4.46 2.11
N PHE A 259 5.25 3.62 2.10
CA PHE A 259 4.38 3.37 3.24
C PHE A 259 4.56 1.99 3.87
N LEU A 260 4.82 0.92 3.09
CA LEU A 260 4.88 -0.44 3.62
C LEU A 260 6.30 -0.87 4.03
N ILE A 261 7.29 -0.67 3.15
CA ILE A 261 8.64 -1.25 3.35
C ILE A 261 9.46 -0.58 4.46
N CYS A 262 9.05 0.61 4.93
CA CYS A 262 9.71 1.36 5.99
C CYS A 262 9.15 1.10 7.38
N GLU A 263 8.28 0.13 7.52
CA GLU A 263 7.66 -0.24 8.81
C GLU A 263 8.74 -0.66 9.81
N PRO A 264 8.80 -0.02 11.00
CA PRO A 264 9.95 -0.14 11.90
C PRO A 264 10.16 -1.53 12.49
N VAL A 265 9.11 -2.35 12.63
CA VAL A 265 9.21 -3.69 13.24
C VAL A 265 9.71 -4.73 12.25
N THR A 266 9.21 -4.70 11.01
CA THR A 266 9.58 -5.68 9.97
C THR A 266 10.88 -5.33 9.25
N MET A 267 11.31 -4.07 9.34
CA MET A 267 12.53 -3.60 8.69
C MET A 267 13.79 -4.07 9.43
N PRO A 268 14.81 -4.61 8.75
CA PRO A 268 16.07 -4.99 9.38
C PRO A 268 16.82 -3.82 10.04
N ASP A 269 17.51 -4.08 11.16
CA ASP A 269 18.25 -3.06 11.90
C ASP A 269 19.54 -2.61 11.20
N ARG A 270 20.29 -3.56 10.61
CA ARG A 270 21.60 -3.30 10.00
C ARG A 270 21.46 -2.67 8.63
N ARG A 271 22.29 -1.66 8.31
CA ARG A 271 22.26 -0.95 7.03
C ARG A 271 22.40 -1.87 5.81
N MET A 272 23.32 -2.86 5.85
CA MET A 272 23.50 -3.81 4.76
C MET A 272 22.27 -4.70 4.57
N SER A 273 21.69 -5.19 5.68
CA SER A 273 20.45 -5.99 5.62
C SER A 273 19.27 -5.20 5.06
N ARG A 274 19.19 -3.90 5.34
CA ARG A 274 18.19 -2.99 4.73
C ARG A 274 18.34 -2.89 3.22
N ILE A 275 19.57 -2.77 2.74
CA ILE A 275 19.85 -2.70 1.28
C ILE A 275 19.42 -4.01 0.61
N ILE A 276 19.80 -5.15 1.19
CA ILE A 276 19.41 -6.47 0.66
C ILE A 276 17.88 -6.65 0.71
N TYR A 277 17.24 -6.27 1.80
CA TYR A 277 15.79 -6.34 1.96
C TYR A 277 15.06 -5.49 0.91
N GLY A 278 15.46 -4.23 0.72
CA GLY A 278 14.88 -3.35 -0.29
C GLY A 278 15.10 -3.88 -1.71
N ALA A 279 16.30 -4.37 -2.03
CA ALA A 279 16.62 -4.98 -3.31
C ALA A 279 15.77 -6.24 -3.59
N ALA A 280 15.65 -7.14 -2.61
CA ALA A 280 14.85 -8.35 -2.73
C ALA A 280 13.37 -8.05 -2.99
N LEU A 281 12.79 -7.07 -2.26
CA LEU A 281 11.42 -6.62 -2.49
C LEU A 281 11.25 -5.98 -3.88
N GLY A 282 12.22 -5.17 -4.33
CA GLY A 282 12.19 -4.58 -5.67
C GLY A 282 12.23 -5.64 -6.79
N ILE A 283 13.04 -6.68 -6.62
CA ILE A 283 13.08 -7.82 -7.56
C ILE A 283 11.75 -8.57 -7.57
N MET A 284 11.20 -8.88 -6.38
CA MET A 284 9.91 -9.59 -6.28
C MET A 284 8.72 -8.80 -6.82
N THR A 285 8.81 -7.47 -6.87
CA THR A 285 7.75 -6.63 -7.47
C THR A 285 7.73 -6.75 -8.99
N TYR A 286 8.87 -7.12 -9.61
CA TYR A 286 8.97 -7.31 -11.06
C TYR A 286 8.53 -8.71 -11.51
N VAL A 287 8.83 -9.76 -10.73
CA VAL A 287 8.48 -11.16 -11.03
C VAL A 287 7.00 -11.42 -10.87
#